data_08e1f8d0722eb2aa4d0d6388423caa88
#
_entry.id   08e1f8d0722eb2aa4d0d6388423caa88
#
_cell.length_a   1.000
_cell.length_b   1.000
_cell.length_c   1.000
_cell.angle_alpha   90.00
_cell.angle_beta   90.00
_cell.angle_gamma   90.00
#
_symmetry.space_group_name_H-M   'P 1'
#
loop_
_entity.id
_entity.type
_entity.pdbx_description
1 polymer ?
#
loop_
_entity_poly.entity_id
_entity_poly.type
_entity_poly.pdbx_seq_one_letter_code
_entity_poly.pdbx_strand_id
1 'polypeptide(L)'
;MSFDRLIRKIVETKNPTVVGLDPKLEYIPEELKAEAYAKYGKTLEGAAEAILLFNKGIIDAICDVVPAVKPQCAYYERFGWQGMKALAETIAYAKEKGMFVITDGKRNDIGSTMTAYAVAHLGEVEVEGEVFTPFG
;
A
#
# COMPACT_ATOMS: atom_id res chain seq x y z
N MET A 1 17.68 -18.90 1.53
CA MET A 1 16.21 -18.92 1.37
C MET A 1 15.61 -17.59 1.83
N SER A 2 14.36 -17.26 1.45
CA SER A 2 13.76 -15.95 1.80
C SER A 2 13.57 -15.79 3.31
N PHE A 3 13.14 -16.84 4.02
CA PHE A 3 12.94 -16.80 5.46
C PHE A 3 14.23 -16.58 6.27
N ASP A 4 15.39 -17.08 5.80
CA ASP A 4 16.68 -16.82 6.48
C ASP A 4 17.01 -15.33 6.50
N ARG A 5 16.60 -14.58 5.47
CA ARG A 5 16.77 -13.13 5.43
C ARG A 5 15.88 -12.43 6.46
N LEU A 6 14.62 -12.88 6.60
CA LEU A 6 13.71 -12.34 7.60
C LEU A 6 14.22 -12.62 9.01
N ILE A 7 14.66 -13.86 9.29
CA ILE A 7 15.22 -14.24 10.59
C ILE A 7 16.44 -13.37 10.94
N ARG A 8 17.36 -13.18 10.00
CA ARG A 8 18.52 -12.28 10.22
C ARG A 8 18.08 -10.86 10.55
N LYS A 9 17.10 -10.32 9.82
CA LYS A 9 16.57 -8.98 10.09
C LYS A 9 15.91 -8.87 11.48
N ILE A 10 15.16 -9.89 11.90
CA ILE A 10 14.58 -9.96 13.25
C ILE A 10 15.68 -9.92 14.32
N VAL A 11 16.77 -10.68 14.11
CA VAL A 11 17.89 -10.69 15.05
C VAL A 11 18.62 -9.35 15.08
N GLU A 12 18.86 -8.74 13.92
CA GLU A 12 19.52 -7.43 13.78
C GLU A 12 18.73 -6.32 14.47
N THR A 13 17.43 -6.25 14.20
CA THR A 13 16.55 -5.22 14.76
C THR A 13 16.10 -5.53 16.20
N LYS A 14 16.31 -6.77 16.65
CA LYS A 14 15.77 -7.29 17.94
C LYS A 14 14.26 -7.09 18.07
N ASN A 15 13.56 -7.13 16.95
CA ASN A 15 12.14 -6.82 16.86
C ASN A 15 11.47 -7.78 15.84
N PRO A 16 10.51 -8.63 16.24
CA PRO A 16 9.82 -9.55 15.33
C PRO A 16 8.58 -8.92 14.66
N THR A 17 8.33 -7.64 14.85
CA THR A 17 7.12 -6.96 14.37
C THR A 17 7.11 -6.85 12.85
N VAL A 18 5.94 -7.06 12.25
CA VAL A 18 5.65 -6.78 10.85
C VAL A 18 4.60 -5.67 10.77
N VAL A 19 4.88 -4.61 10.03
CA VAL A 19 3.94 -3.51 9.84
C VAL A 19 3.08 -3.75 8.61
N GLY A 20 1.75 -3.76 8.78
CA GLY A 20 0.78 -3.82 7.68
C GLY A 20 0.74 -2.49 6.91
N LEU A 21 0.78 -2.56 5.58
CA LEU A 21 0.56 -1.42 4.69
C LEU A 21 -0.78 -1.64 3.98
N ASP A 22 -1.85 -1.27 4.67
CA ASP A 22 -3.25 -1.41 4.27
C ASP A 22 -3.85 0.01 4.07
N PRO A 23 -3.38 0.77 3.06
CA PRO A 23 -3.68 2.20 2.96
C PRO A 23 -5.14 2.45 2.57
N LYS A 24 -5.77 3.37 3.31
CA LYS A 24 -7.06 3.95 2.93
C LYS A 24 -6.88 5.45 2.76
N LEU A 25 -7.57 6.08 1.79
CA LEU A 25 -7.44 7.52 1.52
C LEU A 25 -7.77 8.37 2.77
N GLU A 26 -8.70 7.91 3.60
CA GLU A 26 -9.09 8.56 4.85
C GLU A 26 -7.98 8.61 5.91
N TYR A 27 -6.96 7.75 5.79
CA TYR A 27 -5.80 7.71 6.70
C TYR A 27 -4.64 8.59 6.22
N ILE A 28 -4.68 9.03 4.96
CA ILE A 28 -3.60 9.80 4.35
C ILE A 28 -3.74 11.28 4.76
N PRO A 29 -2.68 11.91 5.29
CA PRO A 29 -2.67 13.33 5.59
C PRO A 29 -3.07 14.18 4.38
N GLU A 30 -3.84 15.26 4.64
CA GLU A 30 -4.35 16.14 3.58
C GLU A 30 -3.24 16.75 2.73
N GLU A 31 -2.08 17.03 3.33
CA GLU A 31 -0.92 17.60 2.64
C GLU A 31 -0.40 16.66 1.56
N LEU A 32 -0.31 15.34 1.85
CA LEU A 32 0.14 14.34 0.87
C LEU A 32 -0.91 14.13 -0.24
N LYS A 33 -2.19 14.16 0.10
CA LYS A 33 -3.27 14.14 -0.90
C LYS A 33 -3.22 15.37 -1.79
N ALA A 34 -3.05 16.55 -1.20
CA ALA A 34 -2.96 17.80 -1.97
C ALA A 34 -1.77 17.79 -2.94
N GLU A 35 -0.60 17.28 -2.50
CA GLU A 35 0.58 17.12 -3.36
C GLU A 35 0.29 16.20 -4.55
N ALA A 36 -0.28 15.03 -4.30
CA ALA A 36 -0.60 14.04 -5.33
C ALA A 36 -1.65 14.57 -6.31
N TYR A 37 -2.70 15.22 -5.81
CA TYR A 37 -3.79 15.74 -6.64
C TYR A 37 -3.38 17.00 -7.42
N ALA A 38 -2.43 17.79 -6.94
CA ALA A 38 -1.86 18.89 -7.72
C ALA A 38 -1.16 18.39 -8.99
N LYS A 39 -0.57 17.18 -8.93
CA LYS A 39 0.17 16.58 -10.04
C LYS A 39 -0.72 15.77 -10.99
N TYR A 40 -1.62 14.97 -10.45
CA TYR A 40 -2.40 13.98 -11.20
C TYR A 40 -3.92 14.21 -11.17
N GLY A 41 -4.38 15.26 -10.50
CA GLY A 41 -5.81 15.53 -10.32
C GLY A 41 -6.47 14.56 -9.31
N LYS A 42 -7.77 14.75 -9.12
CA LYS A 42 -8.62 13.86 -8.29
C LYS A 42 -9.03 12.63 -9.12
N THR A 43 -8.07 11.76 -9.38
CA THR A 43 -8.17 10.58 -10.26
C THR A 43 -7.66 9.33 -9.53
N LEU A 44 -7.82 8.16 -10.15
CA LEU A 44 -7.21 6.92 -9.63
C LEU A 44 -5.68 7.05 -9.55
N GLU A 45 -5.05 7.76 -10.49
CA GLU A 45 -3.60 8.00 -10.48
C GLU A 45 -3.21 8.91 -9.32
N GLY A 46 -3.95 9.99 -9.07
CA GLY A 46 -3.72 10.87 -7.92
C GLY A 46 -3.90 10.15 -6.60
N ALA A 47 -4.94 9.30 -6.48
CA ALA A 47 -5.15 8.47 -5.29
C ALA A 47 -4.00 7.48 -5.07
N ALA A 48 -3.54 6.81 -6.13
CA ALA A 48 -2.42 5.87 -6.07
C ALA A 48 -1.10 6.56 -5.69
N GLU A 49 -0.84 7.77 -6.22
CA GLU A 49 0.33 8.57 -5.83
C GLU A 49 0.27 8.97 -4.34
N ALA A 50 -0.89 9.41 -3.86
CA ALA A 50 -1.07 9.73 -2.43
C ALA A 50 -0.76 8.53 -1.53
N ILE A 51 -1.23 7.33 -1.92
CA ILE A 51 -0.91 6.07 -1.24
C ILE A 51 0.60 5.81 -1.25
N LEU A 52 1.26 5.98 -2.39
CA LEU A 52 2.71 5.77 -2.52
C LEU A 52 3.50 6.73 -1.63
N LEU A 53 3.17 8.01 -1.63
CA LEU A 53 3.80 9.02 -0.76
C LEU A 53 3.64 8.66 0.73
N PHE A 54 2.44 8.29 1.12
CA PHE A 54 2.13 7.88 2.49
C PHE A 54 2.92 6.64 2.92
N ASN A 55 2.97 5.61 2.08
CA ASN A 55 3.74 4.39 2.34
C ASN A 55 5.25 4.67 2.44
N LYS A 56 5.79 5.53 1.57
CA LYS A 56 7.21 5.94 1.66
C LYS A 56 7.51 6.62 2.98
N GLY A 57 6.64 7.53 3.43
CA GLY A 57 6.78 8.17 4.74
C GLY A 57 6.75 7.18 5.90
N ILE A 58 5.85 6.20 5.87
CA ILE A 58 5.82 5.12 6.88
C ILE A 58 7.12 4.32 6.83
N ILE A 59 7.54 3.86 5.65
CA ILE A 59 8.76 3.06 5.46
C ILE A 59 9.97 3.81 5.99
N ASP A 60 10.13 5.09 5.67
CA ASP A 60 11.23 5.92 6.16
C ASP A 60 11.25 6.03 7.69
N ALA A 61 10.08 6.10 8.30
CA ALA A 61 9.95 6.21 9.76
C ALA A 61 10.24 4.90 10.52
N ILE A 62 10.17 3.74 9.85
CA ILE A 62 10.23 2.44 10.54
C ILE A 62 11.35 1.51 10.06
N CYS A 63 12.05 1.82 8.98
CA CYS A 63 12.99 0.90 8.33
C CYS A 63 14.20 0.49 9.20
N ASP A 64 14.53 1.29 10.19
CA ASP A 64 15.58 1.01 11.19
C ASP A 64 15.04 0.33 12.46
N VAL A 65 13.71 0.27 12.63
CA VAL A 65 13.05 -0.22 13.85
C VAL A 65 12.44 -1.60 13.66
N VAL A 66 11.80 -1.85 12.49
CA VAL A 66 11.12 -3.12 12.21
C VAL A 66 11.71 -3.84 11.01
N PRO A 67 11.77 -5.19 11.03
CA PRO A 67 12.44 -5.97 9.98
C PRO A 67 11.63 -6.07 8.69
N ALA A 68 10.30 -5.91 8.74
CA ALA A 68 9.43 -6.26 7.62
C ALA A 68 8.16 -5.40 7.53
N VAL A 69 7.66 -5.28 6.29
CA VAL A 69 6.34 -4.75 5.98
C VAL A 69 5.50 -5.79 5.23
N LYS A 70 4.17 -5.69 5.36
CA LYS A 70 3.21 -6.56 4.69
C LYS A 70 2.14 -5.72 3.98
N PRO A 71 2.36 -5.33 2.71
CA PRO A 71 1.31 -4.71 1.91
C PRO A 71 0.21 -5.72 1.57
N GLN A 72 -1.06 -5.30 1.80
CA GLN A 72 -2.25 -6.06 1.47
C GLN A 72 -2.77 -5.64 0.09
N CYS A 73 -2.69 -6.53 -0.90
CA CYS A 73 -3.00 -6.23 -2.31
C CYS A 73 -4.38 -5.60 -2.53
N ALA A 74 -5.41 -6.00 -1.76
CA ALA A 74 -6.77 -5.51 -1.93
C ALA A 74 -6.87 -3.97 -1.88
N TYR A 75 -6.09 -3.33 -0.99
CA TYR A 75 -6.13 -1.87 -0.81
C TYR A 75 -5.47 -1.10 -1.96
N TYR A 76 -4.68 -1.77 -2.76
CA TYR A 76 -4.07 -1.23 -3.98
C TYR A 76 -4.91 -1.56 -5.20
N GLU A 77 -5.37 -2.81 -5.34
CA GLU A 77 -6.21 -3.25 -6.46
C GLU A 77 -7.48 -2.43 -6.62
N ARG A 78 -8.07 -1.93 -5.51
CA ARG A 78 -9.25 -1.07 -5.57
C ARG A 78 -9.04 0.22 -6.37
N PHE A 79 -7.80 0.59 -6.69
CA PHE A 79 -7.44 1.75 -7.52
C PHE A 79 -6.92 1.32 -8.90
N GLY A 80 -7.29 0.11 -9.37
CA GLY A 80 -6.95 -0.38 -10.70
C GLY A 80 -5.44 -0.60 -10.89
N TRP A 81 -4.99 -0.53 -12.13
CA TRP A 81 -3.58 -0.71 -12.47
C TRP A 81 -2.68 0.37 -11.85
N GLN A 82 -3.21 1.57 -11.61
CA GLN A 82 -2.51 2.66 -10.94
C GLN A 82 -2.18 2.28 -9.50
N GLY A 83 -3.14 1.68 -8.79
CA GLY A 83 -2.91 1.13 -7.45
C GLY A 83 -1.90 -0.02 -7.46
N MET A 84 -1.95 -0.90 -8.46
CA MET A 84 -0.97 -1.99 -8.59
C MET A 84 0.44 -1.47 -8.91
N LYS A 85 0.56 -0.36 -9.65
CA LYS A 85 1.82 0.36 -9.82
C LYS A 85 2.34 0.89 -8.47
N ALA A 86 1.48 1.55 -7.69
CA ALA A 86 1.84 2.03 -6.35
C ALA A 86 2.27 0.89 -5.42
N LEU A 87 1.64 -0.29 -5.49
CA LEU A 87 2.07 -1.50 -4.78
C LEU A 87 3.49 -1.91 -5.18
N ALA A 88 3.75 -2.01 -6.49
CA ALA A 88 5.07 -2.41 -7.00
C ALA A 88 6.17 -1.43 -6.55
N GLU A 89 5.91 -0.12 -6.63
CA GLU A 89 6.83 0.92 -6.21
C GLU A 89 7.04 0.94 -4.68
N THR A 90 5.97 0.71 -3.90
CA THR A 90 6.06 0.53 -2.42
C THR A 90 6.97 -0.65 -2.06
N ILE A 91 6.80 -1.80 -2.74
CA ILE A 91 7.62 -2.99 -2.53
C ILE A 91 9.08 -2.72 -2.88
N ALA A 92 9.34 -2.06 -4.01
CA ALA A 92 10.69 -1.70 -4.44
C ALA A 92 11.36 -0.78 -3.42
N TYR A 93 10.66 0.25 -2.96
CA TYR A 93 11.15 1.21 -1.97
C TYR A 93 11.47 0.55 -0.62
N ALA A 94 10.58 -0.31 -0.12
CA ALA A 94 10.84 -1.04 1.13
C ALA A 94 12.10 -1.94 1.02
N LYS A 95 12.29 -2.60 -0.13
CA LYS A 95 13.50 -3.41 -0.39
C LYS A 95 14.76 -2.56 -0.47
N GLU A 96 14.70 -1.39 -1.09
CA GLU A 96 15.80 -0.43 -1.15
C GLU A 96 16.22 0.02 0.26
N LYS A 97 15.25 0.24 1.16
CA LYS A 97 15.49 0.55 2.58
C LYS A 97 15.93 -0.68 3.41
N GLY A 98 16.15 -1.82 2.76
CA GLY A 98 16.66 -3.04 3.41
C GLY A 98 15.61 -3.84 4.19
N MET A 99 14.32 -3.49 4.08
CA MET A 99 13.24 -4.22 4.75
C MET A 99 12.90 -5.53 4.03
N PHE A 100 12.40 -6.50 4.78
CA PHE A 100 11.77 -7.69 4.22
C PHE A 100 10.31 -7.37 3.84
N VAL A 101 9.86 -7.87 2.68
CA VAL A 101 8.48 -7.62 2.23
C VAL A 101 7.71 -8.93 2.14
N ILE A 102 6.55 -8.97 2.78
CA ILE A 102 5.58 -10.06 2.69
C ILE A 102 4.39 -9.55 1.90
N THR A 103 4.27 -9.94 0.63
CA THR A 103 3.11 -9.55 -0.19
C THR A 103 1.90 -10.42 0.18
N ASP A 104 0.86 -9.82 0.75
CA ASP A 104 -0.40 -10.51 1.02
C ASP A 104 -1.29 -10.45 -0.22
N GLY A 105 -1.25 -11.54 -0.98
CA GLY A 105 -1.88 -11.63 -2.31
C GLY A 105 -3.13 -12.51 -2.36
N LYS A 106 -3.72 -12.88 -1.21
CA LYS A 106 -4.97 -13.67 -1.21
C LYS A 106 -6.12 -12.90 -1.87
N ARG A 107 -7.04 -13.60 -2.52
CA ARG A 107 -8.20 -13.02 -3.23
C ARG A 107 -9.55 -13.44 -2.65
N ASN A 108 -9.54 -14.07 -1.48
CA ASN A 108 -10.71 -14.38 -0.69
C ASN A 108 -10.46 -13.93 0.74
N ASP A 109 -11.35 -13.10 1.28
CA ASP A 109 -11.18 -12.48 2.59
C ASP A 109 -12.53 -12.10 3.20
N ILE A 110 -12.50 -11.51 4.39
CA ILE A 110 -13.66 -11.06 5.15
C ILE A 110 -13.62 -9.55 5.42
N GLY A 111 -14.76 -8.98 5.80
CA GLY A 111 -14.86 -7.60 6.27
C GLY A 111 -14.40 -6.58 5.22
N SER A 112 -13.63 -5.59 5.65
CA SER A 112 -13.18 -4.48 4.79
C SER A 112 -12.26 -4.91 3.64
N THR A 113 -11.53 -6.01 3.80
CA THR A 113 -10.68 -6.55 2.73
C THR A 113 -11.53 -7.14 1.59
N MET A 114 -12.57 -7.89 1.93
CA MET A 114 -13.53 -8.40 0.94
C MET A 114 -14.24 -7.24 0.21
N THR A 115 -14.65 -6.20 0.94
CA THR A 115 -15.23 -4.99 0.34
C THR A 115 -14.26 -4.33 -0.64
N ALA A 116 -12.95 -4.23 -0.29
CA ALA A 116 -11.96 -3.64 -1.17
C ALA A 116 -11.77 -4.43 -2.47
N TYR A 117 -11.80 -5.76 -2.44
CA TYR A 117 -11.80 -6.58 -3.65
C TYR A 117 -13.09 -6.43 -4.47
N ALA A 118 -14.26 -6.41 -3.81
CA ALA A 118 -15.53 -6.24 -4.50
C ALA A 118 -15.60 -4.90 -5.24
N VAL A 119 -15.14 -3.82 -4.62
CA VAL A 119 -15.05 -2.49 -5.24
C VAL A 119 -14.13 -2.51 -6.45
N ALA A 120 -12.95 -3.15 -6.34
CA ALA A 120 -11.99 -3.20 -7.45
C ALA A 120 -12.54 -3.92 -8.69
N HIS A 121 -13.18 -5.08 -8.50
CA HIS A 121 -13.50 -6.00 -9.59
C HIS A 121 -14.97 -5.98 -10.05
N LEU A 122 -15.88 -5.51 -9.20
CA LEU A 122 -17.34 -5.57 -9.43
C LEU A 122 -18.07 -4.26 -9.16
N GLY A 123 -17.38 -3.24 -8.65
CA GLY A 123 -18.00 -2.02 -8.16
C GLY A 123 -17.30 -0.76 -8.62
N GLU A 124 -17.42 0.27 -7.80
CA GLU A 124 -16.96 1.62 -8.06
C GLU A 124 -16.14 2.13 -6.87
N VAL A 125 -15.17 3.01 -7.15
CA VAL A 125 -14.40 3.74 -6.13
C VAL A 125 -14.61 5.24 -6.31
N GLU A 126 -14.88 5.92 -5.21
CA GLU A 126 -14.95 7.37 -5.18
C GLU A 126 -13.60 7.96 -4.79
N VAL A 127 -13.17 8.97 -5.55
CA VAL A 127 -11.98 9.77 -5.24
C VAL A 127 -12.39 11.24 -5.26
N GLU A 128 -12.53 11.84 -4.07
CA GLU A 128 -12.87 13.27 -3.89
C GLU A 128 -14.10 13.72 -4.69
N GLY A 129 -15.17 12.89 -4.69
CA GLY A 129 -16.42 13.14 -5.38
C GLY A 129 -16.51 12.65 -6.83
N GLU A 130 -15.41 12.19 -7.40
CA GLU A 130 -15.40 11.56 -8.72
C GLU A 130 -15.49 10.03 -8.57
N VAL A 131 -16.26 9.37 -9.45
CA VAL A 131 -16.54 7.92 -9.39
C VAL A 131 -15.81 7.20 -10.54
N PHE A 132 -15.14 6.10 -10.21
CA PHE A 132 -14.34 5.29 -11.14
C PHE A 132 -14.68 3.81 -11.01
N THR A 133 -14.63 3.07 -12.13
CA THR A 133 -14.70 1.61 -12.18
C THR A 133 -13.30 1.06 -12.47
N PRO A 134 -12.54 0.56 -11.45
CA PRO A 134 -11.10 0.28 -11.63
C PRO A 134 -10.80 -0.82 -12.64
N PHE A 135 -11.57 -1.92 -12.62
CA PHE A 135 -11.43 -3.08 -13.51
C PHE A 135 -12.75 -3.45 -14.22
N GLY A 136 -13.84 -2.72 -13.98
CA GLY A 136 -15.17 -2.96 -14.55
C GLY A 136 -15.43 -2.28 -15.89
#